data_5c8724ee997017409d0ed9c6ec6bcff6
#
_entry.id   5c8724ee997017409d0ed9c6ec6bcff6
#
_cell.length_a   1.000
_cell.length_b   1.000
_cell.length_c   1.000
_cell.angle_alpha   90.00
_cell.angle_beta   90.00
_cell.angle_gamma   90.00
#
_symmetry.space_group_name_H-M   'P 1'
#
loop_
_entity.id
_entity.type
_entity.pdbx_description
1 polymer ?
#
loop_
_entity_poly.entity_id
_entity_poly.type
_entity_poly.pdbx_seq_one_letter_code
_entity_poly.pdbx_strand_id
1 'polypeptide(L)'
;MPSICQGNWDCQNCPKAVGNAIAHIIYQRGFHRPAHKCEENFILFLMKGEMLVNSQEYAGTMLREGEFILQAIGSKFEMLAMTECECIYYRFVQPELFCDLRFNHIMKEVSPPLIYSPLKIIPELQYFLNGSITYLKGDKVCRELLSLKRKELAFVLGYYYSDYDLASLVHPLSKYTNGFQCFVIQNYKKVKTVEELAQLGGYTISTFRRIFQ
;
A
#
# COMPACT_ATOMS: atom_id res chain seq x y z
N MET A 1 26.80 6.56 -15.77
CA MET A 1 25.38 6.99 -15.80
C MET A 1 24.54 5.77 -16.05
N PRO A 2 23.53 5.46 -15.25
CA PRO A 2 22.61 4.38 -15.57
C PRO A 2 21.93 4.73 -16.89
N SER A 3 21.90 3.80 -17.83
CA SER A 3 21.26 3.97 -19.13
C SER A 3 19.77 4.23 -18.90
N ILE A 4 19.29 5.38 -19.34
CA ILE A 4 17.87 5.68 -19.43
C ILE A 4 17.26 4.59 -20.32
N CYS A 5 16.25 3.89 -19.82
CA CYS A 5 15.56 2.84 -20.55
C CYS A 5 15.01 3.41 -21.86
N GLN A 6 15.59 3.02 -22.99
CA GLN A 6 15.21 3.50 -24.33
C GLN A 6 13.97 2.77 -24.88
N GLY A 7 13.12 2.19 -24.00
CA GLY A 7 11.92 1.49 -24.45
C GLY A 7 12.18 0.18 -25.18
N ASN A 8 13.35 -0.40 -25.02
CA ASN A 8 13.71 -1.68 -25.63
C ASN A 8 12.94 -2.80 -24.92
N TRP A 9 12.17 -3.57 -25.67
CA TRP A 9 11.33 -4.68 -25.21
C TRP A 9 12.09 -5.79 -24.47
N ASP A 10 13.42 -5.80 -24.57
CA ASP A 10 14.35 -6.74 -23.90
C ASP A 10 14.92 -6.21 -22.57
N CYS A 11 14.46 -5.07 -22.09
CA CYS A 11 14.89 -4.55 -20.80
C CYS A 11 14.47 -5.52 -19.69
N GLN A 12 15.43 -6.20 -19.04
CA GLN A 12 15.19 -7.07 -17.90
C GLN A 12 14.51 -6.36 -16.70
N ASN A 13 14.47 -5.01 -16.73
CA ASN A 13 13.78 -4.15 -15.76
C ASN A 13 12.36 -3.76 -16.21
N CYS A 14 11.89 -4.26 -17.35
CA CYS A 14 10.54 -3.98 -17.85
C CYS A 14 9.43 -4.80 -17.17
N PRO A 15 8.18 -4.30 -17.24
CA PRO A 15 7.09 -4.59 -16.30
C PRO A 15 6.50 -5.98 -16.26
N LYS A 16 6.87 -6.91 -17.10
CA LYS A 16 6.44 -8.32 -16.95
C LYS A 16 6.83 -8.92 -15.59
N ALA A 17 7.76 -8.25 -14.86
CA ALA A 17 8.24 -8.64 -13.54
C ALA A 17 7.84 -7.65 -12.42
N VAL A 18 7.28 -6.50 -12.77
CA VAL A 18 6.83 -5.51 -11.78
C VAL A 18 5.35 -5.74 -11.58
N GLY A 19 5.00 -6.57 -10.61
CA GLY A 19 3.62 -6.74 -10.19
C GLY A 19 2.95 -5.37 -10.02
N ASN A 20 1.63 -5.33 -10.14
CA ASN A 20 0.73 -4.17 -10.17
C ASN A 20 0.92 -3.17 -9.03
N ALA A 21 2.13 -2.59 -8.88
CA ALA A 21 2.45 -1.66 -7.80
C ALA A 21 1.55 -0.43 -7.83
N ILE A 22 1.19 0.05 -9.03
CA ILE A 22 0.18 1.08 -9.21
C ILE A 22 -0.85 0.52 -10.20
N ALA A 23 -2.13 0.58 -9.85
CA ALA A 23 -3.21 0.14 -10.74
C ALA A 23 -4.31 1.20 -10.79
N HIS A 24 -4.82 1.46 -11.98
CA HIS A 24 -6.00 2.28 -12.24
C HIS A 24 -7.16 1.36 -12.58
N ILE A 25 -8.22 1.39 -11.79
CA ILE A 25 -9.35 0.45 -11.90
C ILE A 25 -10.66 1.21 -11.84
N ILE A 26 -11.59 0.88 -12.71
CA ILE A 26 -12.95 1.39 -12.69
C ILE A 26 -13.86 0.25 -12.25
N TYR A 27 -14.61 0.48 -11.18
CA TYR A 27 -15.62 -0.43 -10.67
C TYR A 27 -17.02 0.07 -11.06
N GLN A 28 -17.82 -0.79 -11.62
CA GLN A 28 -19.22 -0.47 -11.90
C GLN A 28 -20.02 -0.43 -10.60
N ARG A 29 -21.09 0.38 -10.57
CA ARG A 29 -22.04 0.40 -9.46
C ARG A 29 -22.49 -1.01 -9.09
N GLY A 30 -22.49 -1.32 -7.79
CA GLY A 30 -22.87 -2.63 -7.26
C GLY A 30 -21.75 -3.66 -7.27
N PHE A 31 -20.55 -3.33 -7.77
CA PHE A 31 -19.41 -4.23 -7.63
C PHE A 31 -19.10 -4.45 -6.14
N HIS A 32 -19.17 -5.69 -5.71
CA HIS A 32 -18.88 -6.10 -4.33
C HIS A 32 -17.68 -7.03 -4.30
N ARG A 33 -16.68 -6.66 -3.52
CA ARG A 33 -15.59 -7.55 -3.12
C ARG A 33 -15.85 -7.98 -1.68
N PRO A 34 -16.17 -9.26 -1.43
CA PRO A 34 -16.43 -9.73 -0.08
C PRO A 34 -15.18 -9.65 0.80
N ALA A 35 -15.40 -9.69 2.10
CA ALA A 35 -14.32 -9.61 3.09
C ALA A 35 -13.25 -10.67 2.83
N HIS A 36 -12.04 -10.23 2.59
CA HIS A 36 -10.87 -11.08 2.34
C HIS A 36 -9.67 -10.54 3.12
N LYS A 37 -8.68 -11.40 3.34
CA LYS A 37 -7.43 -11.00 3.97
C LYS A 37 -6.51 -10.36 2.92
N CYS A 38 -6.02 -9.15 3.22
CA CYS A 38 -5.09 -8.45 2.33
C CYS A 38 -3.74 -9.15 2.29
N GLU A 39 -3.25 -9.46 1.09
CA GLU A 39 -1.95 -10.12 0.87
C GLU A 39 -0.80 -9.12 0.76
N GLU A 40 -1.10 -7.84 0.60
CA GLU A 40 -0.15 -6.74 0.49
C GLU A 40 -0.71 -5.47 1.14
N ASN A 41 0.16 -4.51 1.44
CA ASN A 41 -0.29 -3.18 1.83
C ASN A 41 -0.73 -2.41 0.60
N PHE A 42 -1.79 -1.60 0.73
CA PHE A 42 -2.17 -0.70 -0.35
C PHE A 42 -2.75 0.61 0.17
N ILE A 43 -2.57 1.65 -0.61
CA ILE A 43 -3.35 2.88 -0.50
C ILE A 43 -4.38 2.85 -1.62
N LEU A 44 -5.63 3.09 -1.26
CA LEU A 44 -6.75 3.22 -2.17
C LEU A 44 -7.14 4.70 -2.26
N PHE A 45 -6.94 5.29 -3.42
CA PHE A 45 -7.38 6.65 -3.75
C PHE A 45 -8.67 6.55 -4.55
N LEU A 46 -9.75 7.18 -4.08
CA LEU A 46 -11.02 7.26 -4.79
C LEU A 46 -11.07 8.58 -5.57
N MET A 47 -10.83 8.47 -6.88
CA MET A 47 -10.77 9.61 -7.80
C MET A 47 -12.15 10.10 -8.20
N LYS A 48 -13.15 9.19 -8.22
CA LYS A 48 -14.55 9.49 -8.56
C LYS A 48 -15.48 8.48 -7.92
N GLY A 49 -16.65 8.95 -7.50
CA GLY A 49 -17.74 8.10 -7.01
C GLY A 49 -17.78 7.96 -5.50
N GLU A 50 -18.53 6.96 -5.03
CA GLU A 50 -18.72 6.63 -3.62
C GLU A 50 -18.57 5.12 -3.41
N MET A 51 -17.83 4.73 -2.38
CA MET A 51 -17.51 3.34 -2.05
C MET A 51 -17.71 3.09 -0.56
N LEU A 52 -18.52 2.11 -0.20
CA LEU A 52 -18.60 1.62 1.17
C LEU A 52 -17.42 0.67 1.41
N VAL A 53 -16.60 0.98 2.39
CA VAL A 53 -15.47 0.13 2.82
C VAL A 53 -15.70 -0.37 4.24
N ASN A 54 -15.25 -1.59 4.49
CA ASN A 54 -15.37 -2.22 5.79
C ASN A 54 -14.06 -2.95 6.12
N SER A 55 -13.41 -2.49 7.16
CA SER A 55 -12.23 -3.10 7.76
C SER A 55 -12.20 -2.80 9.25
N GLN A 56 -11.19 -3.29 9.97
CA GLN A 56 -11.08 -3.00 11.40
C GLN A 56 -10.84 -1.50 11.66
N GLU A 57 -10.10 -0.83 10.77
CA GLU A 57 -9.78 0.59 10.86
C GLU A 57 -10.91 1.48 10.29
N TYR A 58 -11.60 0.99 9.27
CA TYR A 58 -12.63 1.75 8.54
C TYR A 58 -13.95 0.97 8.55
N ALA A 59 -14.51 0.74 9.77
CA ALA A 59 -15.74 -0.04 9.91
C ALA A 59 -16.94 0.72 9.35
N GLY A 60 -17.56 0.18 8.29
CA GLY A 60 -18.74 0.77 7.64
C GLY A 60 -18.54 2.17 7.13
N THR A 61 -17.32 2.51 6.69
CA THR A 61 -16.95 3.86 6.27
C THR A 61 -17.33 4.11 4.82
N MET A 62 -18.00 5.23 4.56
CA MET A 62 -18.25 5.72 3.21
C MET A 62 -17.05 6.52 2.72
N LEU A 63 -16.27 5.94 1.81
CA LEU A 63 -15.21 6.63 1.09
C LEU A 63 -15.82 7.42 -0.06
N ARG A 64 -15.51 8.70 -0.16
CA ARG A 64 -16.04 9.63 -1.16
C ARG A 64 -14.97 10.06 -2.15
N GLU A 65 -15.42 10.60 -3.26
CA GLU A 65 -14.53 11.23 -4.26
C GLU A 65 -13.55 12.21 -3.59
N GLY A 66 -12.29 12.12 -3.99
CA GLY A 66 -11.22 12.94 -3.42
C GLY A 66 -10.76 12.48 -2.04
N GLU A 67 -11.02 11.25 -1.65
CA GLU A 67 -10.56 10.67 -0.39
C GLU A 67 -9.68 9.43 -0.62
N PHE A 68 -8.87 9.11 0.37
CA PHE A 68 -8.04 7.90 0.34
C PHE A 68 -7.87 7.28 1.72
N ILE A 69 -7.59 5.98 1.71
CA ILE A 69 -7.32 5.15 2.89
C ILE A 69 -6.11 4.25 2.66
N LEU A 70 -5.51 3.75 3.74
CA LEU A 70 -4.48 2.72 3.70
C LEU A 70 -5.00 1.45 4.34
N GLN A 71 -4.77 0.32 3.68
CA GLN A 71 -5.01 -1.01 4.21
C GLN A 71 -3.71 -1.78 4.35
N ALA A 72 -3.51 -2.37 5.53
CA ALA A 72 -2.31 -3.13 5.82
C ALA A 72 -2.46 -4.60 5.41
N ILE A 73 -1.35 -5.21 5.04
CA ILE A 73 -1.23 -6.66 4.84
C ILE A 73 -1.77 -7.41 6.07
N GLY A 74 -2.53 -8.47 5.84
CA GLY A 74 -3.11 -9.27 6.93
C GLY A 74 -4.43 -8.74 7.51
N SER A 75 -4.80 -7.48 7.25
CA SER A 75 -6.11 -6.94 7.63
C SER A 75 -7.22 -7.57 6.78
N LYS A 76 -8.45 -7.60 7.32
CA LYS A 76 -9.64 -7.95 6.53
C LYS A 76 -10.17 -6.69 5.88
N PHE A 77 -10.49 -6.79 4.61
CA PHE A 77 -11.02 -5.69 3.81
C PHE A 77 -12.18 -6.14 2.93
N GLU A 78 -13.25 -5.37 2.94
CA GLU A 78 -14.43 -5.54 2.12
C GLU A 78 -14.76 -4.20 1.47
N MET A 79 -15.31 -4.21 0.26
CA MET A 79 -15.76 -3.00 -0.41
C MET A 79 -16.97 -3.23 -1.29
N LEU A 80 -17.82 -2.20 -1.37
CA LEU A 80 -19.00 -2.14 -2.25
C LEU A 80 -19.01 -0.79 -2.96
N ALA A 81 -19.00 -0.80 -4.30
CA ALA A 81 -19.13 0.41 -5.10
C ALA A 81 -20.61 0.87 -5.12
N MET A 82 -20.89 1.99 -4.48
CA MET A 82 -22.24 2.56 -4.40
C MET A 82 -22.63 3.29 -5.68
N THR A 83 -21.64 3.83 -6.38
CA THR A 83 -21.75 4.43 -7.72
C THR A 83 -20.71 3.78 -8.63
N GLU A 84 -20.56 4.26 -9.87
CA GLU A 84 -19.36 3.98 -10.64
C GLU A 84 -18.17 4.64 -9.93
N CYS A 85 -17.11 3.88 -9.64
CA CYS A 85 -15.95 4.32 -8.88
C CYS A 85 -14.69 4.25 -9.74
N GLU A 86 -13.96 5.35 -9.85
CA GLU A 86 -12.62 5.40 -10.42
C GLU A 86 -11.58 5.38 -9.30
N CYS A 87 -10.74 4.35 -9.27
CA CYS A 87 -9.80 4.09 -8.19
C CYS A 87 -8.37 4.00 -8.68
N ILE A 88 -7.44 4.52 -7.88
CA ILE A 88 -6.02 4.22 -8.01
C ILE A 88 -5.58 3.44 -6.78
N TYR A 89 -4.95 2.29 -7.01
CA TYR A 89 -4.27 1.51 -5.99
C TYR A 89 -2.78 1.73 -6.07
N TYR A 90 -2.17 2.02 -4.93
CA TYR A 90 -0.74 2.01 -4.75
C TYR A 90 -0.39 0.86 -3.81
N ARG A 91 0.22 -0.23 -4.32
CA ARG A 91 0.52 -1.46 -3.59
C ARG A 91 1.99 -1.55 -3.24
N PHE A 92 2.28 -2.05 -2.05
CA PHE A 92 3.65 -2.22 -1.57
C PHE A 92 3.72 -3.34 -0.52
N VAL A 93 4.83 -4.04 -0.45
CA VAL A 93 5.03 -5.12 0.51
C VAL A 93 5.72 -4.59 1.78
N GLN A 94 6.72 -3.75 1.61
CA GLN A 94 7.43 -3.13 2.73
C GLN A 94 6.92 -1.72 2.98
N PRO A 95 6.90 -1.23 4.23
CA PRO A 95 6.47 0.14 4.55
C PRO A 95 7.51 1.18 4.15
N GLU A 96 7.99 1.13 2.90
CA GLU A 96 8.97 2.06 2.33
C GLU A 96 8.35 3.41 1.92
N LEU A 97 7.12 3.71 2.37
CA LEU A 97 6.47 4.99 2.09
C LEU A 97 7.20 6.18 2.71
N PHE A 98 7.88 5.95 3.85
CA PHE A 98 8.70 6.95 4.51
C PHE A 98 10.06 6.35 4.84
N CYS A 99 11.10 7.19 4.93
CA CYS A 99 12.34 6.73 5.53
C CYS A 99 12.09 6.34 7.00
N ASP A 100 12.84 5.37 7.50
CA ASP A 100 12.68 4.84 8.86
C ASP A 100 12.67 5.92 9.94
N LEU A 101 13.49 6.96 9.77
CA LEU A 101 13.58 8.08 10.71
C LEU A 101 12.27 8.88 10.76
N ARG A 102 11.66 9.18 9.60
CA ARG A 102 10.39 9.92 9.54
C ARG A 102 9.23 9.07 10.06
N PHE A 103 9.17 7.80 9.68
CA PHE A 103 8.16 6.86 10.17
C PHE A 103 8.22 6.73 11.70
N ASN A 104 9.41 6.52 12.25
CA ASN A 104 9.61 6.41 13.70
C ASN A 104 9.27 7.71 14.44
N HIS A 105 9.58 8.86 13.84
CA HIS A 105 9.21 10.16 14.41
C HIS A 105 7.70 10.30 14.48
N ILE A 106 6.99 10.12 13.37
CA ILE A 106 5.51 10.20 13.30
C ILE A 106 4.87 9.26 14.34
N MET A 107 5.35 8.02 14.44
CA MET A 107 4.79 7.03 15.35
C MET A 107 5.09 7.29 16.83
N LYS A 108 6.14 8.05 17.16
CA LYS A 108 6.48 8.42 18.52
C LYS A 108 5.76 9.67 19.01
N GLU A 109 5.62 10.67 18.13
CA GLU A 109 5.03 11.96 18.49
C GLU A 109 3.51 11.91 18.65
N VAL A 110 2.85 10.92 18.04
CA VAL A 110 1.39 10.80 18.07
C VAL A 110 0.95 9.65 18.97
N SER A 111 0.30 10.03 20.08
CA SER A 111 -0.23 9.08 21.07
C SER A 111 -1.65 8.63 20.75
N PRO A 112 -2.03 7.37 21.03
CA PRO A 112 -3.42 6.90 20.97
C PRO A 112 -4.34 7.70 21.91
N PRO A 113 -5.66 7.78 21.63
CA PRO A 113 -6.36 7.07 20.57
C PRO A 113 -6.25 7.75 19.21
N LEU A 114 -5.98 6.96 18.17
CA LEU A 114 -6.03 7.42 16.78
C LEU A 114 -7.43 7.26 16.22
N ILE A 115 -7.91 8.30 15.56
CA ILE A 115 -9.19 8.24 14.81
C ILE A 115 -8.85 7.91 13.36
N TYR A 116 -9.31 6.74 12.92
CA TYR A 116 -9.15 6.34 11.52
C TYR A 116 -10.27 6.96 10.69
N SER A 117 -9.88 7.87 9.81
CA SER A 117 -10.80 8.48 8.85
C SER A 117 -10.11 8.58 7.49
N PRO A 118 -10.87 8.53 6.37
CA PRO A 118 -10.32 8.82 5.07
C PRO A 118 -9.67 10.21 5.04
N LEU A 119 -8.49 10.29 4.43
CA LEU A 119 -7.82 11.56 4.21
C LEU A 119 -8.23 12.17 2.87
N LYS A 120 -8.17 13.49 2.78
CA LYS A 120 -8.49 14.21 1.54
C LYS A 120 -7.33 14.21 0.57
N ILE A 121 -7.62 14.00 -0.70
CA ILE A 121 -6.66 14.19 -1.80
C ILE A 121 -6.50 15.69 -2.01
N ILE A 122 -5.36 16.23 -1.63
CA ILE A 122 -5.00 17.63 -1.86
C ILE A 122 -4.52 17.86 -3.30
N PRO A 123 -4.44 19.11 -3.80
CA PRO A 123 -4.04 19.39 -5.18
C PRO A 123 -2.71 18.75 -5.59
N GLU A 124 -1.70 18.79 -4.73
CA GLU A 124 -0.38 18.22 -4.97
C GLU A 124 -0.43 16.68 -5.15
N LEU A 125 -1.23 16.01 -4.32
CA LEU A 125 -1.47 14.57 -4.45
C LEU A 125 -2.29 14.27 -5.71
N GLN A 126 -3.25 15.13 -6.08
CA GLN A 126 -4.03 15.00 -7.31
C GLN A 126 -3.15 15.08 -8.55
N TYR A 127 -2.15 16.00 -8.60
CA TYR A 127 -1.17 16.07 -9.69
C TYR A 127 -0.34 14.79 -9.80
N PHE A 128 0.12 14.26 -8.67
CA PHE A 128 0.82 12.97 -8.63
C PHE A 128 -0.03 11.84 -9.21
N LEU A 129 -1.30 11.75 -8.81
CA LEU A 129 -2.23 10.70 -9.24
C LEU A 129 -2.55 10.81 -10.72
N ASN A 130 -2.84 12.00 -11.23
CA ASN A 130 -3.10 12.25 -12.65
C ASN A 130 -1.88 11.91 -13.53
N GLY A 131 -0.69 12.31 -13.09
CA GLY A 131 0.56 11.93 -13.75
C GLY A 131 0.77 10.41 -13.79
N SER A 132 0.44 9.71 -12.68
CA SER A 132 0.54 8.26 -12.60
C SER A 132 -0.41 7.56 -13.57
N ILE A 133 -1.67 8.02 -13.68
CA ILE A 133 -2.65 7.52 -14.67
C ILE A 133 -2.10 7.67 -16.10
N THR A 134 -1.52 8.82 -16.40
CA THR A 134 -0.95 9.10 -17.73
C THR A 134 0.13 8.09 -18.10
N TYR A 135 1.03 7.77 -17.17
CA TYR A 135 2.07 6.75 -17.40
C TYR A 135 1.49 5.35 -17.56
N LEU A 136 0.48 4.99 -16.74
CA LEU A 136 -0.18 3.67 -16.83
C LEU A 136 -0.88 3.45 -18.17
N LYS A 137 -1.47 4.49 -18.76
CA LYS A 137 -2.12 4.43 -20.08
C LYS A 137 -1.12 4.29 -21.23
N GLY A 138 0.14 4.66 -21.02
CA GLY A 138 1.17 4.69 -22.04
C GLY A 138 1.95 3.40 -22.24
N ASP A 139 1.65 2.31 -21.55
CA ASP A 139 2.34 1.01 -21.56
C ASP A 139 3.88 1.07 -21.34
N LYS A 140 4.38 2.18 -20.81
CA LYS A 140 5.82 2.46 -20.63
C LYS A 140 6.23 2.55 -19.16
N VAL A 141 5.63 1.73 -18.30
CA VAL A 141 5.97 1.71 -16.88
C VAL A 141 7.15 0.79 -16.65
N CYS A 142 8.26 1.32 -16.15
CA CYS A 142 9.42 0.53 -15.74
C CYS A 142 9.69 0.62 -14.24
N ARG A 143 10.55 -0.25 -13.70
CA ARG A 143 10.89 -0.27 -12.27
C ARG A 143 11.43 1.06 -11.78
N GLU A 144 12.27 1.73 -12.59
CA GLU A 144 12.86 3.02 -12.25
C GLU A 144 11.78 4.09 -12.09
N LEU A 145 10.83 4.15 -13.03
CA LEU A 145 9.69 5.06 -12.93
C LEU A 145 8.85 4.80 -11.68
N LEU A 146 8.56 3.53 -11.38
CA LEU A 146 7.82 3.16 -10.18
C LEU A 146 8.59 3.53 -8.90
N SER A 147 9.91 3.37 -8.89
CA SER A 147 10.76 3.79 -7.77
C SER A 147 10.72 5.31 -7.57
N LEU A 148 10.81 6.09 -8.66
CA LEU A 148 10.67 7.54 -8.60
C LEU A 148 9.28 7.97 -8.12
N LYS A 149 8.22 7.36 -8.64
CA LYS A 149 6.85 7.63 -8.23
C LYS A 149 6.60 7.28 -6.75
N ARG A 150 7.24 6.24 -6.23
CA ARG A 150 7.21 5.90 -4.81
C ARG A 150 7.82 6.99 -3.94
N LYS A 151 8.99 7.50 -4.33
CA LYS A 151 9.66 8.60 -3.62
C LYS A 151 8.85 9.89 -3.69
N GLU A 152 8.26 10.19 -4.84
CA GLU A 152 7.38 11.35 -5.02
C GLU A 152 6.14 11.26 -4.09
N LEU A 153 5.47 10.10 -4.05
CA LEU A 153 4.33 9.88 -3.15
C LEU A 153 4.73 10.07 -1.69
N ALA A 154 5.86 9.49 -1.28
CA ALA A 154 6.38 9.62 0.08
C ALA A 154 6.67 11.08 0.45
N PHE A 155 7.24 11.84 -0.50
CA PHE A 155 7.49 13.26 -0.32
C PHE A 155 6.19 14.06 -0.19
N VAL A 156 5.23 13.85 -1.09
CA VAL A 156 3.95 14.56 -1.06
C VAL A 156 3.21 14.28 0.26
N LEU A 157 3.11 13.01 0.65
CA LEU A 157 2.47 12.66 1.92
C LEU A 157 3.22 13.29 3.10
N GLY A 158 4.54 13.13 3.17
CA GLY A 158 5.34 13.59 4.30
C GLY A 158 5.46 15.11 4.42
N TYR A 159 5.25 15.86 3.36
CA TYR A 159 5.40 17.32 3.35
C TYR A 159 4.08 18.06 3.57
N TYR A 160 2.98 17.54 3.01
CA TYR A 160 1.70 18.27 2.95
C TYR A 160 0.66 17.81 3.96
N TYR A 161 0.80 16.62 4.57
CA TYR A 161 -0.12 16.13 5.59
C TYR A 161 0.48 16.30 6.99
N SER A 162 -0.39 16.53 7.97
CA SER A 162 0.03 16.67 9.37
C SER A 162 0.58 15.33 9.91
N ASP A 163 1.42 15.40 10.95
CA ASP A 163 1.95 14.20 11.61
C ASP A 163 0.83 13.33 12.20
N TYR A 164 -0.26 13.95 12.67
CA TYR A 164 -1.44 13.23 13.16
C TYR A 164 -2.16 12.46 12.04
N ASP A 165 -2.39 13.10 10.89
CA ASP A 165 -3.02 12.44 9.74
C ASP A 165 -2.17 11.29 9.23
N LEU A 166 -0.86 11.52 9.13
CA LEU A 166 0.09 10.48 8.73
C LEU A 166 0.16 9.34 9.74
N ALA A 167 0.16 9.63 11.04
CA ALA A 167 0.17 8.60 12.07
C ALA A 167 -1.11 7.75 11.99
N SER A 168 -2.28 8.35 11.86
CA SER A 168 -3.54 7.61 11.72
C SER A 168 -3.58 6.77 10.44
N LEU A 169 -3.04 7.30 9.32
CA LEU A 169 -2.94 6.58 8.05
C LEU A 169 -2.03 5.35 8.14
N VAL A 170 -0.83 5.49 8.73
CA VAL A 170 0.20 4.44 8.71
C VAL A 170 0.21 3.53 9.93
N HIS A 171 -0.50 3.88 11.01
CA HIS A 171 -0.58 3.03 12.21
C HIS A 171 -0.99 1.58 11.91
N PRO A 172 -1.92 1.28 10.99
CA PRO A 172 -2.22 -0.09 10.63
C PRO A 172 -1.00 -0.89 10.18
N LEU A 173 -0.02 -0.24 9.51
CA LEU A 173 1.21 -0.91 9.11
C LEU A 173 1.96 -1.46 10.33
N SER A 174 2.13 -0.67 11.40
CA SER A 174 2.85 -1.11 12.60
C SER A 174 2.16 -2.28 13.29
N LYS A 175 0.81 -2.28 13.31
CA LYS A 175 -0.01 -3.31 13.92
C LYS A 175 0.14 -4.67 13.23
N TYR A 176 0.25 -4.67 11.91
CA TYR A 176 0.31 -5.89 11.11
C TYR A 176 1.73 -6.24 10.64
N THR A 177 2.65 -5.25 10.52
CA THR A 177 4.04 -5.49 10.09
C THR A 177 4.94 -6.03 11.19
N ASN A 178 4.64 -5.77 12.45
CA ASN A 178 5.39 -6.33 13.58
C ASN A 178 5.00 -7.76 13.91
N GLY A 179 4.06 -8.35 13.17
CA GLY A 179 3.59 -9.69 13.40
C GLY A 179 4.42 -10.75 12.67
N PHE A 180 4.46 -11.95 13.26
CA PHE A 180 5.07 -13.14 12.68
C PHE A 180 4.63 -13.40 11.22
N GLN A 181 3.36 -13.16 10.90
CA GLN A 181 2.84 -13.35 9.54
C GLN A 181 3.50 -12.43 8.52
N CYS A 182 3.73 -11.16 8.88
CA CYS A 182 4.41 -10.22 8.01
C CYS A 182 5.87 -10.63 7.80
N PHE A 183 6.57 -11.03 8.87
CA PHE A 183 7.91 -11.58 8.77
C PHE A 183 7.97 -12.75 7.77
N VAL A 184 7.02 -13.70 7.86
CA VAL A 184 6.95 -14.84 6.94
C VAL A 184 6.74 -14.38 5.50
N ILE A 185 5.74 -13.52 5.24
CA ILE A 185 5.41 -13.04 3.89
C ILE A 185 6.58 -12.28 3.24
N GLN A 186 7.32 -11.51 4.02
CA GLN A 186 8.46 -10.74 3.51
C GLN A 186 9.70 -11.59 3.19
N ASN A 187 9.80 -12.75 3.81
CA ASN A 187 11.05 -13.53 3.79
C ASN A 187 10.94 -14.93 3.17
N TYR A 188 9.72 -15.50 3.02
CA TYR A 188 9.59 -16.89 2.53
C TYR A 188 10.20 -17.11 1.14
N LYS A 189 10.23 -16.10 0.27
CA LYS A 189 10.87 -16.18 -1.06
C LYS A 189 12.38 -16.04 -1.04
N LYS A 190 12.97 -15.59 0.08
CA LYS A 190 14.41 -15.37 0.23
C LYS A 190 15.15 -16.60 0.73
N VAL A 191 14.42 -17.60 1.19
CA VAL A 191 14.94 -18.83 1.79
C VAL A 191 14.36 -20.05 1.09
N LYS A 192 15.04 -21.20 1.20
CA LYS A 192 14.63 -22.45 0.55
C LYS A 192 13.87 -23.39 1.49
N THR A 193 14.06 -23.23 2.80
CA THR A 193 13.49 -24.12 3.81
C THR A 193 12.81 -23.34 4.93
N VAL A 194 11.90 -24.01 5.64
CA VAL A 194 11.24 -23.47 6.83
C VAL A 194 12.22 -23.25 7.97
N GLU A 195 13.24 -24.08 8.06
CA GLU A 195 14.33 -23.99 9.02
C GLU A 195 15.14 -22.70 8.85
N GLU A 196 15.51 -22.39 7.61
CA GLU A 196 16.19 -21.12 7.26
C GLU A 196 15.30 -19.92 7.59
N LEU A 197 13.99 -20.02 7.33
CA LEU A 197 13.06 -18.96 7.64
C LEU A 197 12.93 -18.74 9.15
N ALA A 198 12.83 -19.81 9.92
CA ALA A 198 12.80 -19.76 11.37
C ALA A 198 14.08 -19.11 11.93
N GLN A 199 15.24 -19.54 11.45
CA GLN A 199 16.54 -19.01 11.85
C GLN A 199 16.67 -17.51 11.52
N LEU A 200 16.21 -17.08 10.33
CA LEU A 200 16.20 -15.69 9.90
C LEU A 200 15.36 -14.81 10.83
N GLY A 201 14.28 -15.34 11.40
CA GLY A 201 13.43 -14.67 12.35
C GLY A 201 13.85 -14.80 13.82
N GLY A 202 14.98 -15.50 14.09
CA GLY A 202 15.43 -15.74 15.46
C GLY A 202 14.57 -16.75 16.24
N TYR A 203 13.79 -17.57 15.53
CA TYR A 203 12.93 -18.59 16.15
C TYR A 203 13.58 -19.97 16.11
N THR A 204 13.33 -20.78 17.13
CA THR A 204 13.53 -22.24 17.00
C THR A 204 12.48 -22.82 16.05
N ILE A 205 12.80 -23.89 15.35
CA ILE A 205 11.86 -24.51 14.39
C ILE A 205 10.54 -24.94 15.07
N SER A 206 10.58 -25.40 16.31
CA SER A 206 9.40 -25.77 17.08
C SER A 206 8.52 -24.55 17.43
N THR A 207 9.15 -23.45 17.84
CA THR A 207 8.44 -22.19 18.11
C THR A 207 7.83 -21.61 16.82
N PHE A 208 8.60 -21.65 15.72
CA PHE A 208 8.13 -21.16 14.42
C PHE A 208 6.89 -21.94 13.96
N ARG A 209 6.93 -23.27 13.99
CA ARG A 209 5.80 -24.12 13.59
C ARG A 209 4.56 -23.90 14.47
N ARG A 210 4.76 -23.73 15.77
CA ARG A 210 3.64 -23.45 16.70
C ARG A 210 2.95 -22.10 16.43
N ILE A 211 3.71 -21.08 16.05
CA ILE A 211 3.15 -19.76 15.74
C ILE A 211 2.49 -19.74 14.36
N PHE A 212 2.98 -20.60 13.45
CA PHE A 212 2.50 -20.70 12.07
C PHE A 212 1.16 -21.45 11.96
N GLN A 213 0.81 -22.29 12.92
CA GLN A 213 -0.49 -22.98 13.01
C GLN A 213 -1.59 -22.03 13.49
#